data_30117c1fce0eaeafe4a3e45f84f5920b
#
_entry.id   30117c1fce0eaeafe4a3e45f84f5920b
#
_cell.length_a   1.000
_cell.length_b   1.000
_cell.length_c   1.000
_cell.angle_alpha   90.00
_cell.angle_beta   90.00
_cell.angle_gamma   90.00
#
_symmetry.space_group_name_H-M   'P 1'
#
loop_
_entity.id
_entity.type
_entity.pdbx_description
1 polymer ?
#
loop_
_entity_poly.entity_id
_entity_poly.type
_entity_poly.pdbx_seq_one_letter_code
_entity_poly.pdbx_strand_id
1 'polypeptide(L)'
;DIAAGGAALLSLSRIDLAELKTLTRGCSFTVISDVHNPLTGPDGAASVFAPQKGANAAEVALLDRALAHFADCLEAALGRKGRDLPGAGSAGGAGFGLSMVLDAPIVSGFDWLSQELHLPEKLERCQAVVVAEGRIDSQSLSGKSVGRLIELARRRGCLVYGLPALVEPGLSAEKLGMTALTSVAEPGKTAGLKAVREKAAMLLPDAID
;
A
#
# COMPACT_ATOMS: atom_id res chain seq x y z
N ASP A 1 -12.89 -29.45 6.14
CA ASP A 1 -11.77 -28.99 5.33
C ASP A 1 -12.20 -28.84 3.88
N ILE A 2 -11.65 -27.82 3.20
CA ILE A 2 -11.84 -27.57 1.78
C ILE A 2 -10.52 -27.86 1.03
N ALA A 3 -10.61 -28.13 -0.27
CA ALA A 3 -9.43 -28.33 -1.10
C ALA A 3 -8.60 -27.05 -1.22
N ALA A 4 -7.35 -27.17 -1.68
CA ALA A 4 -6.51 -26.02 -1.96
C ALA A 4 -7.00 -25.25 -3.21
N GLY A 5 -6.77 -23.92 -3.22
CA GLY A 5 -7.08 -23.05 -4.34
C GLY A 5 -8.36 -22.21 -4.14
N GLY A 6 -8.39 -21.03 -4.76
CA GLY A 6 -9.47 -20.05 -4.56
C GLY A 6 -10.86 -20.56 -4.97
N ALA A 7 -10.96 -21.38 -6.02
CA ALA A 7 -12.23 -21.96 -6.46
C ALA A 7 -12.85 -22.92 -5.43
N ALA A 8 -12.04 -23.54 -4.57
CA ALA A 8 -12.52 -24.43 -3.51
C ALA A 8 -13.37 -23.72 -2.46
N LEU A 9 -13.30 -22.40 -2.35
CA LEU A 9 -14.16 -21.60 -1.48
C LEU A 9 -15.66 -21.79 -1.81
N LEU A 10 -16.02 -22.17 -3.04
CA LEU A 10 -17.40 -22.48 -3.43
C LEU A 10 -17.98 -23.68 -2.67
N SER A 11 -17.15 -24.58 -2.16
CA SER A 11 -17.60 -25.74 -1.35
C SER A 11 -17.72 -25.44 0.15
N LEU A 12 -17.43 -24.20 0.56
CA LEU A 12 -17.50 -23.81 1.96
C LEU A 12 -18.96 -23.80 2.43
N SER A 13 -19.26 -24.57 3.46
CA SER A 13 -20.63 -24.65 4.03
C SER A 13 -20.69 -24.17 5.47
N ARG A 14 -19.58 -24.18 6.19
CA ARG A 14 -19.52 -23.78 7.59
C ARG A 14 -18.15 -23.20 7.93
N ILE A 15 -18.14 -22.19 8.78
CA ILE A 15 -16.95 -21.59 9.37
C ILE A 15 -17.03 -21.76 10.88
N ASP A 16 -15.98 -22.33 11.47
CA ASP A 16 -15.83 -22.44 12.91
C ASP A 16 -14.54 -21.71 13.34
N LEU A 17 -14.70 -20.72 14.19
CA LEU A 17 -13.62 -19.83 14.66
C LEU A 17 -13.31 -20.03 16.16
N ALA A 18 -13.87 -21.04 16.81
CA ALA A 18 -13.75 -21.22 18.26
C ALA A 18 -12.29 -21.41 18.70
N GLU A 19 -11.56 -22.27 18.01
CA GLU A 19 -10.13 -22.51 18.27
C GLU A 19 -9.30 -21.27 17.99
N LEU A 20 -9.50 -20.62 16.82
CA LEU A 20 -8.79 -19.41 16.45
C LEU A 20 -8.98 -18.30 17.49
N LYS A 21 -10.22 -18.06 17.93
CA LYS A 21 -10.52 -17.08 18.98
C LYS A 21 -9.83 -17.39 20.29
N THR A 22 -9.64 -18.66 20.61
CA THR A 22 -8.93 -19.11 21.81
C THR A 22 -7.44 -18.83 21.70
N LEU A 23 -6.82 -19.19 20.55
CA LEU A 23 -5.40 -19.01 20.29
C LEU A 23 -5.00 -17.53 20.18
N THR A 24 -5.88 -16.69 19.69
CA THR A 24 -5.62 -15.25 19.48
C THR A 24 -6.06 -14.36 20.63
N ARG A 25 -6.52 -14.96 21.73
CA ARG A 25 -6.99 -14.22 22.91
C ARG A 25 -5.89 -13.31 23.47
N GLY A 26 -6.19 -12.03 23.61
CA GLY A 26 -5.25 -11.02 24.13
C GLY A 26 -4.23 -10.52 23.08
N CYS A 27 -4.33 -10.97 21.82
CA CYS A 27 -3.54 -10.43 20.73
C CYS A 27 -4.31 -9.34 20.01
N SER A 28 -3.61 -8.28 19.59
CA SER A 28 -4.12 -7.27 18.68
C SER A 28 -3.50 -7.50 17.30
N PHE A 29 -4.32 -7.40 16.26
CA PHE A 29 -3.89 -7.59 14.88
C PHE A 29 -4.21 -6.36 14.06
N THR A 30 -3.35 -6.06 13.10
CA THR A 30 -3.56 -4.99 12.11
C THR A 30 -3.20 -5.54 10.74
N VAL A 31 -4.09 -5.38 9.78
CA VAL A 31 -3.81 -5.69 8.37
C VAL A 31 -3.27 -4.43 7.71
N ILE A 32 -2.05 -4.51 7.21
CA ILE A 32 -1.42 -3.40 6.48
C ILE A 32 -1.59 -3.64 4.99
N SER A 33 -2.19 -2.69 4.28
CA SER A 33 -2.43 -2.78 2.84
C SER A 33 -2.39 -1.41 2.18
N ASP A 34 -1.67 -1.31 1.06
CA ASP A 34 -1.60 -0.09 0.23
C ASP A 34 -2.55 -0.14 -0.98
N VAL A 35 -3.38 -1.20 -1.11
CA VAL A 35 -4.44 -1.25 -2.10
C VAL A 35 -5.78 -0.96 -1.45
N HIS A 36 -6.69 -0.33 -2.21
CA HIS A 36 -8.02 0.06 -1.74
C HIS A 36 -9.14 -0.80 -2.32
N ASN A 37 -8.80 -1.81 -3.12
CA ASN A 37 -9.75 -2.67 -3.80
C ASN A 37 -10.66 -3.40 -2.79
N PRO A 38 -11.99 -3.45 -3.04
CA PRO A 38 -12.90 -4.29 -2.29
C PRO A 38 -12.62 -5.78 -2.60
N LEU A 39 -13.30 -6.67 -1.90
CA LEU A 39 -13.12 -8.11 -2.10
C LEU A 39 -13.58 -8.58 -3.48
N THR A 40 -14.76 -8.13 -3.91
CA THR A 40 -15.47 -8.63 -5.10
C THR A 40 -15.90 -7.51 -6.03
N GLY A 41 -16.36 -7.87 -7.22
CA GLY A 41 -16.87 -6.96 -8.24
C GLY A 41 -15.81 -6.49 -9.24
N PRO A 42 -16.13 -5.47 -10.08
CA PRO A 42 -15.25 -5.02 -11.16
C PRO A 42 -13.89 -4.51 -10.65
N ASP A 43 -13.85 -3.89 -9.48
CA ASP A 43 -12.64 -3.41 -8.82
C ASP A 43 -12.13 -4.39 -7.74
N GLY A 44 -12.70 -5.58 -7.66
CA GLY A 44 -12.40 -6.60 -6.66
C GLY A 44 -11.10 -7.35 -6.90
N ALA A 45 -10.74 -8.18 -5.92
CA ALA A 45 -9.49 -8.95 -5.90
C ALA A 45 -9.28 -9.80 -7.15
N ALA A 46 -10.30 -10.56 -7.58
CA ALA A 46 -10.20 -11.43 -8.75
C ALA A 46 -10.08 -10.62 -10.05
N SER A 47 -10.95 -9.62 -10.22
CA SER A 47 -11.01 -8.82 -11.44
C SER A 47 -9.70 -8.05 -11.71
N VAL A 48 -9.11 -7.49 -10.66
CA VAL A 48 -7.91 -6.63 -10.80
C VAL A 48 -6.62 -7.43 -10.78
N PHE A 49 -6.50 -8.46 -9.92
CA PHE A 49 -5.21 -9.09 -9.68
C PHE A 49 -5.04 -10.50 -10.27
N ALA A 50 -6.12 -11.18 -10.67
CA ALA A 50 -6.00 -12.53 -11.23
C ALA A 50 -5.46 -12.55 -12.68
N PRO A 51 -5.81 -11.61 -13.58
CA PRO A 51 -5.31 -11.61 -14.96
C PRO A 51 -3.80 -11.57 -15.07
N GLN A 52 -3.12 -10.74 -14.28
CA GLN A 52 -1.65 -10.64 -14.27
C GLN A 52 -0.95 -11.92 -13.75
N LYS A 53 -1.72 -12.82 -13.12
CA LYS A 53 -1.27 -14.14 -12.63
C LYS A 53 -1.64 -15.26 -13.61
N GLY A 54 -2.17 -14.92 -14.79
CA GLY A 54 -2.48 -15.85 -15.86
C GLY A 54 -3.94 -16.32 -15.94
N ALA A 55 -4.84 -15.82 -15.08
CA ALA A 55 -6.24 -16.19 -15.12
C ALA A 55 -6.95 -15.61 -16.36
N ASN A 56 -7.68 -16.46 -17.08
CA ASN A 56 -8.57 -16.04 -18.16
C ASN A 56 -9.90 -15.48 -17.61
N ALA A 57 -10.73 -14.90 -18.49
CA ALA A 57 -11.98 -14.27 -18.07
C ALA A 57 -12.96 -15.20 -17.34
N ALA A 58 -13.01 -16.49 -17.72
CA ALA A 58 -13.87 -17.46 -17.06
C ALA A 58 -13.37 -17.81 -15.65
N GLU A 59 -12.05 -17.90 -15.49
CA GLU A 59 -11.40 -18.14 -14.19
C GLU A 59 -11.55 -16.92 -13.27
N VAL A 60 -11.41 -15.69 -13.79
CA VAL A 60 -11.69 -14.47 -13.03
C VAL A 60 -13.12 -14.46 -12.49
N ALA A 61 -14.10 -14.74 -13.36
CA ALA A 61 -15.51 -14.81 -12.94
C ALA A 61 -15.77 -15.92 -11.92
N LEU A 62 -15.08 -17.05 -12.05
CA LEU A 62 -15.17 -18.16 -11.08
C LEU A 62 -14.60 -17.74 -9.72
N LEU A 63 -13.42 -17.12 -9.70
CA LEU A 63 -12.77 -16.66 -8.47
C LEU A 63 -13.56 -15.56 -7.77
N ASP A 64 -14.16 -14.63 -8.52
CA ASP A 64 -14.98 -13.58 -7.94
C ASP A 64 -16.23 -14.15 -7.25
N ARG A 65 -16.92 -15.11 -7.90
CA ARG A 65 -18.03 -15.83 -7.26
C ARG A 65 -17.59 -16.63 -6.02
N ALA A 66 -16.39 -17.21 -6.06
CA ALA A 66 -15.86 -17.98 -4.93
C ALA A 66 -15.56 -17.06 -3.72
N LEU A 67 -14.99 -15.89 -3.98
CA LEU A 67 -14.78 -14.87 -2.96
C LEU A 67 -16.10 -14.30 -2.41
N ALA A 68 -17.09 -14.10 -3.29
CA ALA A 68 -18.42 -13.65 -2.86
C ALA A 68 -19.07 -14.68 -1.92
N HIS A 69 -19.02 -15.98 -2.29
CA HIS A 69 -19.53 -17.05 -1.45
C HIS A 69 -18.81 -17.15 -0.10
N PHE A 70 -17.48 -17.03 -0.09
CA PHE A 70 -16.69 -16.95 1.16
C PHE A 70 -17.15 -15.78 2.03
N ALA A 71 -17.36 -14.60 1.43
CA ALA A 71 -17.84 -13.43 2.15
C ALA A 71 -19.24 -13.67 2.73
N ASP A 72 -20.17 -14.26 1.96
CA ASP A 72 -21.50 -14.59 2.45
C ASP A 72 -21.45 -15.48 3.69
N CYS A 73 -20.64 -16.54 3.65
CA CYS A 73 -20.46 -17.45 4.76
C CYS A 73 -19.85 -16.77 6.00
N LEU A 74 -18.78 -16.00 5.79
CA LEU A 74 -18.05 -15.37 6.89
C LEU A 74 -18.81 -14.21 7.53
N GLU A 75 -19.46 -13.37 6.72
CA GLU A 75 -20.29 -12.26 7.20
C GLU A 75 -21.52 -12.78 7.97
N ALA A 76 -22.14 -13.87 7.50
CA ALA A 76 -23.23 -14.53 8.21
C ALA A 76 -22.78 -15.12 9.56
N ALA A 77 -21.60 -15.78 9.59
CA ALA A 77 -21.06 -16.36 10.81
C ALA A 77 -20.65 -15.32 11.86
N LEU A 78 -20.24 -14.13 11.42
CA LEU A 78 -19.79 -13.04 12.30
C LEU A 78 -20.87 -11.97 12.58
N GLY A 79 -21.98 -11.98 11.82
CA GLY A 79 -23.05 -10.98 11.96
C GLY A 79 -22.65 -9.57 11.54
N ARG A 80 -21.60 -9.41 10.74
CA ARG A 80 -21.08 -8.11 10.27
C ARG A 80 -20.61 -8.14 8.83
N LYS A 81 -20.61 -6.98 8.17
CA LYS A 81 -20.15 -6.80 6.78
C LYS A 81 -18.71 -6.35 6.73
N GLY A 82 -17.97 -6.75 5.67
CA GLY A 82 -16.57 -6.37 5.50
C GLY A 82 -16.06 -6.47 4.07
N ARG A 83 -16.82 -7.06 3.14
CA ARG A 83 -16.37 -7.28 1.76
C ARG A 83 -16.07 -5.99 1.00
N ASP A 84 -16.73 -4.88 1.35
CA ASP A 84 -16.59 -3.59 0.68
C ASP A 84 -15.58 -2.67 1.39
N LEU A 85 -14.93 -3.12 2.45
CA LEU A 85 -13.89 -2.34 3.13
C LEU A 85 -12.73 -2.08 2.16
N PRO A 86 -12.19 -0.85 2.13
CA PRO A 86 -10.96 -0.56 1.40
C PRO A 86 -9.84 -1.50 1.82
N GLY A 87 -9.22 -2.19 0.86
CA GLY A 87 -8.18 -3.17 1.12
C GLY A 87 -8.65 -4.61 1.38
N ALA A 88 -9.96 -4.85 1.44
CA ALA A 88 -10.51 -6.21 1.58
C ALA A 88 -10.01 -7.16 0.48
N GLY A 89 -9.82 -6.65 -0.74
CA GLY A 89 -9.28 -7.41 -1.88
C GLY A 89 -7.77 -7.65 -1.86
N SER A 90 -7.05 -7.08 -0.90
CA SER A 90 -5.58 -7.23 -0.83
C SER A 90 -5.18 -8.71 -0.74
N ALA A 91 -4.05 -9.02 -1.38
CA ALA A 91 -3.50 -10.40 -1.43
C ALA A 91 -4.55 -11.47 -1.83
N GLY A 92 -5.44 -11.13 -2.80
CA GLY A 92 -6.43 -12.09 -3.29
C GLY A 92 -7.57 -12.36 -2.31
N GLY A 93 -7.89 -11.42 -1.41
CA GLY A 93 -8.93 -11.54 -0.40
C GLY A 93 -8.44 -11.91 1.00
N ALA A 94 -7.13 -12.09 1.18
CA ALA A 94 -6.55 -12.31 2.51
C ALA A 94 -6.82 -11.13 3.44
N GLY A 95 -6.81 -9.89 2.92
CA GLY A 95 -7.17 -8.69 3.68
C GLY A 95 -8.55 -8.79 4.32
N PHE A 96 -9.56 -9.18 3.54
CA PHE A 96 -10.90 -9.45 4.05
C PHE A 96 -10.90 -10.53 5.12
N GLY A 97 -10.34 -11.71 4.78
CA GLY A 97 -10.36 -12.86 5.68
C GLY A 97 -9.72 -12.54 7.04
N LEU A 98 -8.50 -11.99 7.04
CA LEU A 98 -7.79 -11.63 8.28
C LEU A 98 -8.51 -10.53 9.05
N SER A 99 -8.98 -9.49 8.37
CA SER A 99 -9.73 -8.41 9.03
C SER A 99 -10.97 -8.93 9.73
N MET A 100 -11.72 -9.82 9.07
CA MET A 100 -12.96 -10.34 9.61
C MET A 100 -12.73 -11.34 10.76
N VAL A 101 -11.80 -12.31 10.60
CA VAL A 101 -11.62 -13.39 11.58
C VAL A 101 -10.83 -12.96 12.82
N LEU A 102 -9.92 -11.99 12.69
CA LEU A 102 -9.06 -11.49 13.78
C LEU A 102 -9.55 -10.15 14.34
N ASP A 103 -10.65 -9.63 13.83
CA ASP A 103 -11.16 -8.29 14.17
C ASP A 103 -10.08 -7.19 13.96
N ALA A 104 -9.30 -7.36 12.89
CA ALA A 104 -8.16 -6.51 12.58
C ALA A 104 -8.56 -5.35 11.66
N PRO A 105 -8.28 -4.08 12.02
CA PRO A 105 -8.46 -2.98 11.07
C PRO A 105 -7.54 -3.14 9.86
N ILE A 106 -8.03 -2.74 8.68
CA ILE A 106 -7.19 -2.61 7.50
C ILE A 106 -6.72 -1.15 7.45
N VAL A 107 -5.41 -0.95 7.46
CA VAL A 107 -4.79 0.39 7.46
C VAL A 107 -3.79 0.50 6.33
N SER A 108 -3.57 1.73 5.84
CA SER A 108 -2.53 1.98 4.86
C SER A 108 -1.13 1.82 5.49
N GLY A 109 -0.19 1.30 4.71
CA GLY A 109 1.20 1.11 5.17
C GLY A 109 1.85 2.44 5.56
N PHE A 110 1.59 3.50 4.81
CA PHE A 110 2.09 4.83 5.15
C PHE A 110 1.51 5.35 6.48
N ASP A 111 0.19 5.21 6.71
CA ASP A 111 -0.43 5.70 7.94
C ASP A 111 0.09 4.96 9.15
N TRP A 112 0.16 3.63 9.05
CA TRP A 112 0.71 2.79 10.11
C TRP A 112 2.16 3.17 10.41
N LEU A 113 3.01 3.23 9.38
CA LEU A 113 4.43 3.57 9.54
C LEU A 113 4.62 5.00 10.06
N SER A 114 3.78 5.94 9.59
CA SER A 114 3.81 7.34 10.05
C SER A 114 3.51 7.47 11.54
N GLN A 115 2.57 6.68 12.03
CA GLN A 115 2.24 6.62 13.46
C GLN A 115 3.35 5.97 14.29
N GLU A 116 3.80 4.78 13.89
CA GLU A 116 4.86 4.04 14.60
C GLU A 116 6.19 4.82 14.67
N LEU A 117 6.51 5.55 13.61
CA LEU A 117 7.72 6.39 13.55
C LEU A 117 7.53 7.79 14.12
N HIS A 118 6.34 8.17 14.57
CA HIS A 118 6.02 9.53 15.02
C HIS A 118 6.46 10.57 13.98
N LEU A 119 6.14 10.33 12.69
CA LEU A 119 6.57 11.21 11.60
C LEU A 119 6.05 12.63 11.73
N PRO A 120 4.79 12.89 12.13
CA PRO A 120 4.29 14.24 12.31
C PRO A 120 5.14 15.06 13.29
N GLU A 121 5.48 14.50 14.44
CA GLU A 121 6.27 15.16 15.50
C GLU A 121 7.73 15.34 15.09
N LYS A 122 8.29 14.39 14.34
CA LYS A 122 9.64 14.53 13.79
C LYS A 122 9.70 15.65 12.76
N LEU A 123 8.70 15.74 11.89
CA LEU A 123 8.64 16.77 10.86
C LEU A 123 8.49 18.20 11.45
N GLU A 124 7.86 18.36 12.61
CA GLU A 124 7.80 19.65 13.31
C GLU A 124 9.18 20.18 13.72
N ARG A 125 10.17 19.30 13.82
CA ARG A 125 11.55 19.63 14.19
C ARG A 125 12.49 19.64 13.00
N CYS A 126 11.97 19.37 11.79
CA CYS A 126 12.76 19.33 10.57
C CYS A 126 12.58 20.61 9.77
N GLN A 127 13.69 21.17 9.25
CA GLN A 127 13.65 22.26 8.27
C GLN A 127 13.45 21.70 6.87
N ALA A 128 13.98 20.52 6.59
CA ALA A 128 13.94 19.91 5.28
C ALA A 128 13.78 18.38 5.35
N VAL A 129 13.18 17.83 4.31
CA VAL A 129 13.04 16.38 4.08
C VAL A 129 13.65 16.04 2.73
N VAL A 130 14.49 15.02 2.71
CA VAL A 130 15.03 14.48 1.46
C VAL A 130 14.31 13.17 1.14
N VAL A 131 13.75 13.09 -0.06
CA VAL A 131 13.04 11.92 -0.58
C VAL A 131 13.86 11.29 -1.69
N ALA A 132 14.14 9.99 -1.57
CA ALA A 132 14.90 9.24 -2.57
C ALA A 132 14.12 7.97 -2.99
N GLU A 133 14.04 7.75 -4.29
CA GLU A 133 13.41 6.57 -4.89
C GLU A 133 14.15 6.11 -6.14
N GLY A 134 13.89 4.87 -6.57
CA GLY A 134 14.39 4.37 -7.86
C GLY A 134 13.85 5.18 -9.04
N ARG A 135 12.56 5.55 -9.01
CA ARG A 135 11.92 6.38 -10.04
C ARG A 135 10.76 7.16 -9.44
N ILE A 136 10.73 8.45 -9.71
CA ILE A 136 9.53 9.29 -9.48
C ILE A 136 8.76 9.41 -10.80
N ASP A 137 7.50 9.04 -10.76
CA ASP A 137 6.53 9.11 -11.86
C ASP A 137 5.20 9.71 -11.41
N SER A 138 4.26 9.83 -12.35
CA SER A 138 2.91 10.33 -12.06
C SER A 138 2.16 9.51 -11.01
N GLN A 139 2.46 8.21 -10.89
CA GLN A 139 1.87 7.33 -9.88
C GLN A 139 2.43 7.60 -8.48
N SER A 140 3.64 8.16 -8.36
CA SER A 140 4.25 8.53 -7.07
C SER A 140 3.41 9.58 -6.32
N LEU A 141 2.58 10.35 -7.05
CA LEU A 141 1.60 11.30 -6.48
C LEU A 141 0.27 10.66 -6.09
N SER A 142 -0.05 9.48 -6.65
CA SER A 142 -1.37 8.84 -6.51
C SER A 142 -1.54 8.09 -5.18
N GLY A 143 -1.25 8.72 -4.05
CA GLY A 143 -1.48 8.12 -2.72
C GLY A 143 -0.41 7.13 -2.25
N LYS A 144 0.68 6.92 -3.01
CA LYS A 144 1.82 6.13 -2.57
C LYS A 144 2.59 6.83 -1.44
N SER A 145 3.36 6.08 -0.67
CA SER A 145 4.06 6.54 0.53
C SER A 145 4.86 7.82 0.34
N VAL A 146 5.53 7.98 -0.81
CA VAL A 146 6.33 9.18 -1.12
C VAL A 146 5.46 10.41 -1.31
N GLY A 147 4.40 10.34 -2.11
CA GLY A 147 3.47 11.46 -2.30
C GLY A 147 2.84 11.92 -0.99
N ARG A 148 2.47 10.96 -0.13
CA ARG A 148 1.91 11.25 1.19
C ARG A 148 2.94 11.86 2.14
N LEU A 149 4.21 11.41 2.09
CA LEU A 149 5.29 12.01 2.87
C LEU A 149 5.56 13.46 2.43
N ILE A 150 5.59 13.72 1.13
CA ILE A 150 5.74 15.07 0.57
C ILE A 150 4.62 15.99 1.09
N GLU A 151 3.38 15.52 0.99
CA GLU A 151 2.22 16.28 1.47
C GLU A 151 2.30 16.56 2.98
N LEU A 152 2.62 15.55 3.77
CA LEU A 152 2.77 15.68 5.23
C LEU A 152 3.89 16.68 5.59
N ALA A 153 5.06 16.57 4.96
CA ALA A 153 6.19 17.45 5.18
C ALA A 153 5.83 18.91 4.84
N ARG A 154 5.19 19.13 3.69
CA ARG A 154 4.73 20.47 3.29
C ARG A 154 3.73 21.08 4.26
N ARG A 155 2.76 20.31 4.73
CA ARG A 155 1.79 20.77 5.75
C ARG A 155 2.44 21.18 7.07
N ARG A 156 3.66 20.68 7.35
CA ARG A 156 4.46 21.01 8.53
C ARG A 156 5.49 22.11 8.25
N GLY A 157 5.48 22.69 7.04
CA GLY A 157 6.38 23.79 6.67
C GLY A 157 7.80 23.35 6.30
N CYS A 158 8.05 22.05 6.12
CA CYS A 158 9.35 21.54 5.71
C CYS A 158 9.62 21.83 4.23
N LEU A 159 10.85 22.16 3.90
CA LEU A 159 11.34 22.08 2.52
C LEU A 159 11.44 20.62 2.09
N VAL A 160 11.09 20.33 0.85
CA VAL A 160 11.14 18.94 0.33
C VAL A 160 12.05 18.85 -0.88
N TYR A 161 13.07 18.02 -0.78
CA TYR A 161 14.06 17.80 -1.82
C TYR A 161 13.96 16.36 -2.36
N GLY A 162 13.85 16.21 -3.69
CA GLY A 162 13.78 14.91 -4.35
C GLY A 162 15.13 14.52 -4.95
N LEU A 163 15.61 13.32 -4.60
CA LEU A 163 16.83 12.69 -5.14
C LEU A 163 16.54 11.29 -5.71
N PRO A 164 15.60 11.14 -6.65
CA PRO A 164 15.34 9.85 -7.27
C PRO A 164 16.47 9.43 -8.21
N ALA A 165 16.57 8.12 -8.49
CA ALA A 165 17.46 7.68 -9.56
C ALA A 165 16.98 8.22 -10.92
N LEU A 166 15.70 8.15 -11.20
CA LEU A 166 15.10 8.66 -12.44
C LEU A 166 13.86 9.51 -12.16
N VAL A 167 13.60 10.47 -13.03
CA VAL A 167 12.38 11.28 -13.05
C VAL A 167 11.67 11.05 -14.39
N GLU A 168 10.36 10.84 -14.34
CA GLU A 168 9.53 10.73 -15.55
C GLU A 168 9.58 12.05 -16.34
N PRO A 169 9.75 12.01 -17.67
CA PRO A 169 9.74 13.22 -18.49
C PRO A 169 8.47 14.07 -18.28
N GLY A 170 8.66 15.38 -18.12
CA GLY A 170 7.56 16.34 -17.93
C GLY A 170 7.12 16.53 -16.46
N LEU A 171 7.70 15.80 -15.50
CA LEU A 171 7.55 16.10 -14.09
C LEU A 171 8.56 17.18 -13.65
N SER A 172 8.10 18.08 -12.77
CA SER A 172 8.92 19.12 -12.15
C SER A 172 8.75 19.10 -10.64
N ALA A 173 9.69 19.71 -9.93
CA ALA A 173 9.59 19.87 -8.47
C ALA A 173 8.26 20.55 -8.08
N GLU A 174 7.85 21.58 -8.79
CA GLU A 174 6.60 22.31 -8.57
C GLU A 174 5.36 21.40 -8.66
N LYS A 175 5.26 20.59 -9.75
CA LYS A 175 4.15 19.66 -9.94
C LYS A 175 4.07 18.60 -8.82
N LEU A 176 5.21 18.23 -8.27
CA LEU A 176 5.31 17.25 -7.18
C LEU A 176 5.17 17.90 -5.79
N GLY A 177 5.11 19.24 -5.74
CA GLY A 177 5.08 19.96 -4.49
C GLY A 177 6.40 19.91 -3.73
N MET A 178 7.51 19.75 -4.42
CA MET A 178 8.86 19.77 -3.86
C MET A 178 9.51 21.12 -4.02
N THR A 179 10.47 21.42 -3.15
CA THR A 179 11.32 22.62 -3.25
C THR A 179 12.30 22.50 -4.41
N ALA A 180 12.94 21.34 -4.54
CA ALA A 180 13.79 20.99 -5.68
C ALA A 180 13.77 19.50 -5.96
N LEU A 181 14.09 19.14 -7.22
CA LEU A 181 14.10 17.76 -7.70
C LEU A 181 15.27 17.57 -8.66
N THR A 182 16.12 16.60 -8.40
CA THR A 182 17.26 16.28 -9.26
C THR A 182 17.43 14.77 -9.35
N SER A 183 17.43 14.21 -10.58
CA SER A 183 17.78 12.81 -10.79
C SER A 183 19.27 12.56 -10.55
N VAL A 184 19.60 11.45 -9.87
CA VAL A 184 20.99 11.08 -9.59
C VAL A 184 21.59 10.13 -10.64
N ALA A 185 20.77 9.53 -11.49
CA ALA A 185 21.19 8.67 -12.58
C ALA A 185 20.73 9.20 -13.95
N GLU A 186 21.43 8.76 -14.98
CA GLU A 186 20.98 8.89 -16.36
C GLU A 186 20.19 7.63 -16.77
N PRO A 187 19.24 7.72 -17.70
CA PRO A 187 18.51 6.56 -18.19
C PRO A 187 19.48 5.47 -18.66
N GLY A 188 19.30 4.24 -18.16
CA GLY A 188 20.14 3.09 -18.49
C GLY A 188 21.48 3.00 -17.75
N LYS A 189 21.80 3.94 -16.85
CA LYS A 189 23.03 3.92 -16.04
C LYS A 189 22.71 3.84 -14.55
N THR A 190 23.54 3.09 -13.81
CA THR A 190 23.49 3.07 -12.35
C THR A 190 24.26 4.27 -11.80
N ALA A 191 23.63 5.05 -10.91
CA ALA A 191 24.32 6.14 -10.23
C ALA A 191 25.31 5.58 -9.21
N GLY A 192 26.57 5.98 -9.34
CA GLY A 192 27.58 5.71 -8.31
C GLY A 192 27.41 6.62 -7.10
N LEU A 193 27.96 6.22 -5.94
CA LEU A 193 27.88 6.99 -4.69
C LEU A 193 28.41 8.43 -4.84
N LYS A 194 29.43 8.62 -5.69
CA LYS A 194 29.99 9.93 -5.99
C LYS A 194 28.95 10.86 -6.64
N ALA A 195 28.22 10.37 -7.66
CA ALA A 195 27.17 11.14 -8.33
C ALA A 195 26.03 11.52 -7.37
N VAL A 196 25.65 10.61 -6.47
CA VAL A 196 24.63 10.88 -5.44
C VAL A 196 25.10 12.00 -4.51
N ARG A 197 26.33 11.96 -4.04
CA ARG A 197 26.90 13.01 -3.15
C ARG A 197 26.99 14.37 -3.84
N GLU A 198 27.47 14.41 -5.07
CA GLU A 198 27.56 15.66 -5.86
C GLU A 198 26.18 16.29 -6.07
N LYS A 199 25.18 15.47 -6.43
CA LYS A 199 23.81 15.96 -6.61
C LYS A 199 23.15 16.38 -5.31
N ALA A 200 23.39 15.68 -4.22
CA ALA A 200 22.91 16.06 -2.89
C ALA A 200 23.50 17.42 -2.46
N ALA A 201 24.78 17.63 -2.63
CA ALA A 201 25.45 18.89 -2.32
C ALA A 201 24.92 20.08 -3.16
N MET A 202 24.52 19.83 -4.41
CA MET A 202 23.88 20.86 -5.25
C MET A 202 22.47 21.23 -4.81
N LEU A 203 21.73 20.29 -4.24
CA LEU A 203 20.35 20.55 -3.78
C LEU A 203 20.28 21.16 -2.39
N LEU A 204 21.27 20.91 -1.56
CA LEU A 204 21.30 21.30 -0.14
C LEU A 204 22.54 22.18 0.15
N PRO A 205 22.72 23.32 -0.57
CA PRO A 205 23.92 24.13 -0.40
C PRO A 205 24.09 24.66 1.04
N ASP A 206 23.00 24.86 1.76
CA ASP A 206 22.99 25.45 3.11
C ASP A 206 22.62 24.45 4.23
N ALA A 207 22.52 23.17 3.94
CA ALA A 207 22.08 22.15 4.92
C ALA A 207 23.23 21.23 5.38
N ILE A 208 24.46 21.49 4.97
CA ILE A 208 25.64 20.60 5.21
C ILE A 208 26.74 21.33 6.02
N ASP A 209 26.42 22.38 6.72
CA ASP A 209 27.31 22.97 7.73
C ASP A 209 27.05 22.43 9.14
#